data_716c6a02825a9a7783d1b06d9d1e0cac
#
_entry.id   716c6a02825a9a7783d1b06d9d1e0cac
#
_cell.length_a   1.000
_cell.length_b   1.000
_cell.length_c   1.000
_cell.angle_alpha   90.00
_cell.angle_beta   90.00
_cell.angle_gamma   90.00
#
_symmetry.space_group_name_H-M   'P 1'
#
loop_
_entity.id
_entity.type
_entity.pdbx_description
1 polymer ?
#
loop_
_entity_poly.entity_id
_entity_poly.type
_entity_poly.pdbx_seq_one_letter_code
_entity_poly.pdbx_strand_id
1 'polypeptide(L)'
;MKLFILPILLSATTALASPIVGTWHCVGSDENIHSDTKVEYLQDGSFRGDAKLKVDDDGNVLAYHVVGRGKWRFANNALTQSQIKYSEVSRLHSPETLAWLEESEDGQFLESMIYTGLVAQMDKPGEDEVYQLDKTGKLVSEDGTAREVCTKVK
;
A
#
# COMPACT_ATOMS: atom_id res chain seq x y z
N MET A 1 -38.45 39.85 35.93
CA MET A 1 -37.38 38.87 35.70
C MET A 1 -37.43 38.52 34.20
N LYS A 2 -36.50 39.09 33.43
CA LYS A 2 -36.45 38.86 31.97
C LYS A 2 -35.47 37.74 31.71
N LEU A 3 -35.99 36.59 31.23
CA LEU A 3 -35.17 35.43 30.80
C LEU A 3 -34.59 35.74 29.42
N PHE A 4 -33.27 35.98 29.36
CA PHE A 4 -32.56 36.07 28.09
C PHE A 4 -32.27 34.64 27.62
N ILE A 5 -33.00 34.16 26.61
CA ILE A 5 -32.67 32.93 25.89
C ILE A 5 -31.62 33.30 24.86
N LEU A 6 -30.38 32.88 25.11
CA LEU A 6 -29.26 32.98 24.17
C LEU A 6 -29.43 31.88 23.11
N PRO A 7 -29.53 32.20 21.82
CA PRO A 7 -29.52 31.15 20.80
C PRO A 7 -28.12 30.53 20.71
N ILE A 8 -28.00 29.27 21.07
CA ILE A 8 -26.81 28.47 20.79
C ILE A 8 -26.79 28.24 19.27
N LEU A 9 -25.97 29.01 18.58
CA LEU A 9 -25.60 28.73 17.18
C LEU A 9 -24.75 27.44 17.17
N LEU A 10 -25.40 26.31 16.93
CA LEU A 10 -24.68 25.10 16.51
C LEU A 10 -24.08 25.38 15.13
N SER A 11 -22.82 25.78 15.12
CA SER A 11 -22.01 25.77 13.91
C SER A 11 -21.78 24.31 13.54
N ALA A 12 -22.58 23.80 12.60
CA ALA A 12 -22.29 22.54 11.94
C ALA A 12 -20.99 22.74 11.12
N THR A 13 -19.86 22.42 11.72
CA THR A 13 -18.61 22.26 10.97
C THR A 13 -18.81 21.06 10.06
N THR A 14 -19.09 21.31 8.80
CA THR A 14 -18.97 20.29 7.75
C THR A 14 -17.51 19.87 7.73
N ALA A 15 -17.22 18.73 8.33
CA ALA A 15 -15.91 18.11 8.20
C ALA A 15 -15.73 17.82 6.70
N LEU A 16 -14.87 18.60 6.03
CA LEU A 16 -14.48 18.33 4.65
C LEU A 16 -13.86 16.93 4.63
N ALA A 17 -14.43 16.04 3.80
CA ALA A 17 -13.86 14.71 3.63
C ALA A 17 -12.40 14.82 3.19
N SER A 18 -11.50 14.03 3.80
CA SER A 18 -10.09 13.99 3.42
C SER A 18 -9.95 13.69 1.92
N PRO A 19 -9.07 14.38 1.18
CA PRO A 19 -8.82 14.10 -0.24
C PRO A 19 -8.32 12.66 -0.48
N ILE A 20 -7.84 11.99 0.59
CA ILE A 20 -7.29 10.64 0.52
C ILE A 20 -8.37 9.56 0.47
N VAL A 21 -9.49 9.76 1.18
CA VAL A 21 -10.58 8.75 1.24
C VAL A 21 -11.02 8.32 -0.16
N GLY A 22 -11.08 7.01 -0.37
CA GLY A 22 -11.48 6.39 -1.63
C GLY A 22 -10.47 5.38 -2.13
N THR A 23 -10.61 4.98 -3.39
CA THR A 23 -9.78 3.97 -4.03
C THR A 23 -8.66 4.62 -4.85
N TRP A 24 -7.46 4.06 -4.74
CA TRP A 24 -6.27 4.48 -5.46
C TRP A 24 -5.63 3.29 -6.17
N HIS A 25 -5.05 3.55 -7.34
CA HIS A 25 -4.22 2.60 -8.07
C HIS A 25 -2.77 3.05 -7.99
N CYS A 26 -1.93 2.23 -7.40
CA CYS A 26 -0.51 2.49 -7.17
C CYS A 26 0.35 1.56 -8.03
N VAL A 27 1.35 2.14 -8.68
CA VAL A 27 2.35 1.40 -9.43
C VAL A 27 3.72 1.76 -8.86
N GLY A 28 4.42 0.75 -8.39
CA GLY A 28 5.75 0.87 -7.83
C GLY A 28 6.81 0.16 -8.65
N SER A 29 8.03 0.67 -8.58
CA SER A 29 9.20 0.03 -9.15
C SER A 29 10.46 0.35 -8.36
N ASP A 30 11.32 -0.63 -8.25
CA ASP A 30 12.67 -0.53 -7.69
C ASP A 30 13.54 -1.56 -8.40
N GLU A 31 14.56 -1.13 -9.16
CA GLU A 31 15.43 -2.01 -9.97
C GLU A 31 14.69 -3.19 -10.62
N ASN A 32 14.66 -4.34 -9.92
CA ASN A 32 14.04 -5.58 -10.41
C ASN A 32 12.65 -5.84 -9.80
N ILE A 33 12.15 -4.96 -8.93
CA ILE A 33 10.88 -5.16 -8.22
C ILE A 33 9.82 -4.26 -8.83
N HIS A 34 8.65 -4.83 -9.12
CA HIS A 34 7.48 -4.11 -9.62
C HIS A 34 6.26 -4.47 -8.79
N SER A 35 5.50 -3.44 -8.41
CA SER A 35 4.22 -3.61 -7.72
C SER A 35 3.08 -2.95 -8.48
N ASP A 36 1.93 -3.58 -8.45
CA ASP A 36 0.65 -3.05 -8.94
C ASP A 36 -0.36 -3.25 -7.82
N THR A 37 -0.83 -2.16 -7.21
CA THR A 37 -1.61 -2.20 -5.99
C THR A 37 -2.88 -1.39 -6.12
N LYS A 38 -4.01 -1.96 -5.74
CA LYS A 38 -5.25 -1.26 -5.50
C LYS A 38 -5.40 -1.02 -3.99
N VAL A 39 -5.46 0.25 -3.57
CA VAL A 39 -5.61 0.63 -2.17
C VAL A 39 -6.94 1.34 -1.96
N GLU A 40 -7.65 0.99 -0.89
CA GLU A 40 -8.84 1.67 -0.44
C GLU A 40 -8.57 2.30 0.94
N TYR A 41 -8.65 3.63 1.01
CA TYR A 41 -8.57 4.38 2.26
C TYR A 41 -9.96 4.71 2.76
N LEU A 42 -10.27 4.23 3.97
CA LEU A 42 -11.57 4.42 4.60
C LEU A 42 -11.57 5.65 5.52
N GLN A 43 -12.73 6.22 5.72
CA GLN A 43 -12.90 7.43 6.53
C GLN A 43 -12.57 7.22 8.01
N ASP A 44 -12.59 5.98 8.49
CA ASP A 44 -12.23 5.60 9.86
C ASP A 44 -10.71 5.58 10.13
N GLY A 45 -9.88 5.93 9.15
CA GLY A 45 -8.44 5.90 9.24
C GLY A 45 -7.80 4.52 9.01
N SER A 46 -8.56 3.55 8.54
CA SER A 46 -8.04 2.27 8.09
C SER A 46 -7.86 2.22 6.58
N PHE A 47 -7.01 1.30 6.10
CA PHE A 47 -6.89 0.99 4.68
C PHE A 47 -6.76 -0.51 4.43
N ARG A 48 -7.06 -0.89 3.19
CA ARG A 48 -6.80 -2.21 2.64
C ARG A 48 -6.15 -2.06 1.28
N GLY A 49 -5.02 -2.75 1.08
CA GLY A 49 -4.32 -2.86 -0.21
C GLY A 49 -4.41 -4.28 -0.76
N ASP A 50 -4.57 -4.39 -2.06
CA ASP A 50 -4.52 -5.64 -2.83
C ASP A 50 -3.44 -5.48 -3.88
N ALA A 51 -2.31 -6.19 -3.71
CA ALA A 51 -1.09 -5.98 -4.47
C ALA A 51 -0.66 -7.22 -5.24
N LYS A 52 -0.21 -7.00 -6.46
CA LYS A 52 0.60 -7.95 -7.23
C LYS A 52 2.04 -7.48 -7.21
N LEU A 53 2.92 -8.32 -6.69
CA LEU A 53 4.35 -8.07 -6.62
C LEU A 53 5.08 -8.99 -7.60
N LYS A 54 6.03 -8.43 -8.35
CA LYS A 54 6.91 -9.17 -9.27
C LYS A 54 8.36 -8.83 -8.96
N VAL A 55 9.19 -9.86 -8.92
CA VAL A 55 10.65 -9.75 -8.77
C VAL A 55 11.28 -10.44 -9.98
N ASP A 56 12.02 -9.67 -10.77
CA ASP A 56 12.74 -10.18 -11.95
C ASP A 56 14.15 -10.57 -11.56
N ASP A 57 14.52 -11.82 -11.83
CA ASP A 57 15.87 -12.36 -11.69
C ASP A 57 16.35 -12.88 -13.04
N ASP A 58 17.06 -12.02 -13.77
CA ASP A 58 17.60 -12.29 -15.12
C ASP A 58 16.55 -12.89 -16.09
N GLY A 59 15.34 -12.33 -16.08
CA GLY A 59 14.23 -12.75 -16.94
C GLY A 59 13.34 -13.84 -16.35
N ASN A 60 13.66 -14.37 -15.17
CA ASN A 60 12.79 -15.26 -14.40
C ASN A 60 11.96 -14.44 -13.40
N VAL A 61 10.65 -14.47 -13.52
CA VAL A 61 9.77 -13.59 -12.75
C VAL A 61 9.11 -14.35 -11.62
N LEU A 62 9.52 -14.04 -10.38
CA LEU A 62 8.81 -14.45 -9.17
C LEU A 62 7.60 -13.53 -8.98
N ALA A 63 6.42 -14.08 -8.84
CA ALA A 63 5.19 -13.32 -8.71
C ALA A 63 4.38 -13.71 -7.46
N TYR A 64 3.85 -12.70 -6.78
CA TYR A 64 3.09 -12.88 -5.55
C TYR A 64 1.83 -12.03 -5.55
N HIS A 65 0.80 -12.50 -4.85
CA HIS A 65 -0.36 -11.72 -4.47
C HIS A 65 -0.33 -11.48 -2.96
N VAL A 66 -0.51 -10.24 -2.57
CA VAL A 66 -0.47 -9.82 -1.17
C VAL A 66 -1.66 -8.93 -0.86
N VAL A 67 -2.36 -9.21 0.23
CA VAL A 67 -3.38 -8.32 0.77
C VAL A 67 -2.87 -7.72 2.06
N GLY A 68 -2.73 -6.39 2.08
CA GLY A 68 -2.30 -5.63 3.24
C GLY A 68 -3.44 -4.85 3.90
N ARG A 69 -3.30 -4.60 5.19
CA ARG A 69 -4.20 -3.77 6.00
C ARG A 69 -3.39 -2.93 6.97
N GLY A 70 -3.91 -1.78 7.33
CA GLY A 70 -3.25 -0.91 8.28
C GLY A 70 -4.06 0.32 8.62
N LYS A 71 -3.36 1.33 9.15
CA LYS A 71 -3.89 2.63 9.49
C LYS A 71 -3.27 3.69 8.60
N TRP A 72 -4.00 4.77 8.37
CA TRP A 72 -3.49 5.91 7.63
C TRP A 72 -3.80 7.22 8.33
N ARG A 73 -2.95 8.19 8.08
CA ARG A 73 -3.11 9.58 8.53
C ARG A 73 -2.63 10.52 7.43
N PHE A 74 -3.34 11.60 7.22
CA PHE A 74 -2.96 12.63 6.27
C PHE A 74 -2.82 13.98 6.97
N ALA A 75 -1.64 14.59 6.87
CA ALA A 75 -1.34 15.90 7.43
C ALA A 75 -0.21 16.55 6.62
N ASN A 76 -0.28 17.86 6.41
CA ASN A 76 0.75 18.63 5.69
C ASN A 76 1.08 18.05 4.29
N ASN A 77 0.06 17.66 3.54
CA ASN A 77 0.16 16.99 2.23
C ASN A 77 0.92 15.67 2.24
N ALA A 78 1.15 15.08 3.40
CA ALA A 78 1.76 13.76 3.54
C ALA A 78 0.74 12.74 4.05
N LEU A 79 0.65 11.62 3.34
CA LEU A 79 -0.06 10.42 3.76
C LEU A 79 0.95 9.48 4.42
N THR A 80 0.69 9.09 5.65
CA THR A 80 1.47 8.05 6.34
C THR A 80 0.59 6.81 6.51
N GLN A 81 1.04 5.69 5.97
CA GLN A 81 0.52 4.36 6.26
C GLN A 81 1.33 3.76 7.41
N SER A 82 0.66 3.17 8.38
CA SER A 82 1.28 2.58 9.57
C SER A 82 0.60 1.27 9.96
N GLN A 83 1.24 0.50 10.85
CA GLN A 83 0.74 -0.79 11.32
C GLN A 83 0.37 -1.74 10.17
N ILE A 84 1.17 -1.73 9.11
CA ILE A 84 0.92 -2.48 7.88
C ILE A 84 1.17 -3.96 8.13
N LYS A 85 0.11 -4.76 8.08
CA LYS A 85 0.16 -6.22 8.17
C LYS A 85 -0.44 -6.85 6.93
N TYR A 86 0.15 -7.95 6.50
CA TYR A 86 -0.45 -8.77 5.47
C TYR A 86 -1.50 -9.71 6.08
N SER A 87 -2.65 -9.82 5.44
CA SER A 87 -3.71 -10.77 5.80
C SER A 87 -3.73 -11.98 4.86
N GLU A 88 -3.09 -11.85 3.70
CA GLU A 88 -2.97 -12.91 2.70
C GLU A 88 -1.67 -12.74 1.93
N VAL A 89 -0.96 -13.84 1.72
CA VAL A 89 0.22 -13.94 0.87
C VAL A 89 0.10 -15.23 0.05
N SER A 90 0.16 -15.14 -1.26
CA SER A 90 0.12 -16.30 -2.15
C SER A 90 1.08 -16.16 -3.32
N ARG A 91 1.54 -17.29 -3.85
CA ARG A 91 2.41 -17.37 -5.02
C ARG A 91 1.58 -17.32 -6.29
N LEU A 92 2.06 -16.56 -7.28
CA LEU A 92 1.45 -16.45 -8.61
C LEU A 92 2.45 -16.80 -9.72
N HIS A 93 3.39 -17.70 -9.44
CA HIS A 93 4.43 -18.07 -10.39
C HIS A 93 3.84 -18.70 -11.66
N SER A 94 4.39 -18.31 -12.81
CA SER A 94 4.04 -18.92 -14.10
C SER A 94 4.57 -20.36 -14.17
N PRO A 95 4.06 -21.21 -15.10
CA PRO A 95 4.61 -22.53 -15.34
C PRO A 95 6.11 -22.51 -15.70
N GLU A 96 6.56 -21.49 -16.43
CA GLU A 96 7.96 -21.31 -16.80
C GLU A 96 8.82 -21.00 -15.57
N THR A 97 8.32 -20.14 -14.67
CA THR A 97 9.01 -19.83 -13.41
C THR A 97 9.08 -21.06 -12.50
N LEU A 98 8.02 -21.85 -12.44
CA LEU A 98 8.02 -23.10 -11.65
C LEU A 98 9.04 -24.10 -12.18
N ALA A 99 9.15 -24.27 -13.50
CA ALA A 99 10.15 -25.13 -14.12
C ALA A 99 11.58 -24.66 -13.84
N TRP A 100 11.83 -23.33 -13.91
CA TRP A 100 13.12 -22.77 -13.54
C TRP A 100 13.47 -23.02 -12.09
N LEU A 101 12.50 -22.87 -11.16
CA LEU A 101 12.71 -23.13 -9.74
C LEU A 101 13.04 -24.61 -9.45
N GLU A 102 12.53 -25.56 -10.24
CA GLU A 102 12.88 -26.98 -10.09
C GLU A 102 14.36 -27.26 -10.44
N GLU A 103 14.97 -26.47 -11.29
CA GLU A 103 16.34 -26.65 -11.79
C GLU A 103 17.38 -25.72 -11.14
N SER A 104 16.95 -24.65 -10.45
CA SER A 104 17.82 -23.58 -9.92
C SER A 104 17.81 -23.54 -8.38
N GLU A 105 18.92 -23.97 -7.77
CA GLU A 105 19.10 -23.85 -6.32
C GLU A 105 19.10 -22.37 -5.86
N ASP A 106 19.75 -21.48 -6.62
CA ASP A 106 19.76 -20.04 -6.34
C ASP A 106 18.37 -19.43 -6.45
N GLY A 107 17.58 -19.86 -7.46
CA GLY A 107 16.18 -19.44 -7.62
C GLY A 107 15.31 -19.90 -6.45
N GLN A 108 15.44 -21.13 -6.00
CA GLN A 108 14.74 -21.65 -4.82
C GLN A 108 15.10 -20.87 -3.55
N PHE A 109 16.38 -20.55 -3.36
CA PHE A 109 16.83 -19.76 -2.23
C PHE A 109 16.25 -18.35 -2.25
N LEU A 110 16.32 -17.67 -3.39
CA LEU A 110 15.75 -16.32 -3.57
C LEU A 110 14.22 -16.33 -3.31
N GLU A 111 13.51 -17.27 -3.91
CA GLU A 111 12.07 -17.42 -3.72
C GLU A 111 11.71 -17.65 -2.25
N SER A 112 12.40 -18.56 -1.59
CA SER A 112 12.19 -18.86 -0.17
C SER A 112 12.43 -17.64 0.72
N MET A 113 13.48 -16.87 0.45
CA MET A 113 13.81 -15.66 1.20
C MET A 113 12.70 -14.60 1.05
N ILE A 114 12.24 -14.35 -0.18
CA ILE A 114 11.19 -13.38 -0.44
C ILE A 114 9.88 -13.82 0.21
N TYR A 115 9.46 -15.05 -0.03
CA TYR A 115 8.20 -15.56 0.50
C TYR A 115 8.18 -15.57 2.03
N THR A 116 9.27 -15.98 2.66
CA THR A 116 9.41 -15.96 4.13
C THR A 116 9.31 -14.54 4.68
N GLY A 117 9.92 -13.56 4.01
CA GLY A 117 9.81 -12.14 4.37
C GLY A 117 8.39 -11.62 4.27
N LEU A 118 7.67 -11.96 3.20
CA LEU A 118 6.26 -11.58 3.03
C LEU A 118 5.37 -12.22 4.11
N VAL A 119 5.54 -13.49 4.39
CA VAL A 119 4.76 -14.21 5.42
C VAL A 119 5.04 -13.68 6.82
N ALA A 120 6.28 -13.30 7.12
CA ALA A 120 6.64 -12.72 8.42
C ALA A 120 5.86 -11.43 8.72
N GLN A 121 5.49 -10.67 7.70
CA GLN A 121 4.68 -9.45 7.84
C GLN A 121 3.19 -9.74 8.12
N MET A 122 2.75 -10.99 8.09
CA MET A 122 1.42 -11.38 8.58
C MET A 122 1.35 -11.31 10.11
N ASP A 123 2.44 -11.60 10.80
CA ASP A 123 2.49 -11.61 12.27
C ASP A 123 2.92 -10.27 12.86
N LYS A 124 3.86 -9.58 12.20
CA LYS A 124 4.43 -8.32 12.66
C LYS A 124 4.15 -7.20 11.65
N PRO A 125 3.81 -5.98 12.12
CA PRO A 125 3.70 -4.83 11.24
C PRO A 125 5.02 -4.57 10.53
N GLY A 126 4.94 -4.19 9.25
CA GLY A 126 6.04 -3.61 8.50
C GLY A 126 6.36 -2.18 8.94
N GLU A 127 7.33 -1.56 8.28
CA GLU A 127 7.69 -0.15 8.49
C GLU A 127 6.57 0.76 7.98
N ASP A 128 6.54 1.99 8.51
CA ASP A 128 5.63 3.02 8.03
C ASP A 128 6.03 3.46 6.61
N GLU A 129 5.03 3.69 5.78
CA GLU A 129 5.22 4.20 4.42
C GLU A 129 4.67 5.61 4.30
N VAL A 130 5.41 6.50 3.65
CA VAL A 130 5.06 7.91 3.50
C VAL A 130 4.94 8.28 2.03
N TYR A 131 3.82 8.89 1.68
CA TYR A 131 3.53 9.43 0.35
C TYR A 131 3.31 10.94 0.44
N GLN A 132 3.78 11.68 -0.55
CA GLN A 132 3.48 13.10 -0.72
C GLN A 132 2.37 13.27 -1.75
N LEU A 133 1.35 14.05 -1.42
CA LEU A 133 0.34 14.48 -2.38
C LEU A 133 0.92 15.59 -3.25
N ASP A 134 1.12 15.33 -4.53
CA ASP A 134 1.68 16.28 -5.46
C ASP A 134 0.63 17.29 -6.00
N LYS A 135 1.09 18.26 -6.78
CA LYS A 135 0.24 19.31 -7.35
C LYS A 135 -0.77 18.79 -8.38
N THR A 136 -0.56 17.58 -8.90
CA THR A 136 -1.45 16.93 -9.87
C THR A 136 -2.50 16.03 -9.20
N GLY A 137 -2.47 15.92 -7.85
CA GLY A 137 -3.38 15.09 -7.07
C GLY A 137 -2.96 13.62 -7.02
N LYS A 138 -1.70 13.30 -7.29
CA LYS A 138 -1.13 11.97 -7.15
C LYS A 138 -0.40 11.84 -5.82
N LEU A 139 -0.43 10.64 -5.25
CA LEU A 139 0.43 10.28 -4.12
C LEU A 139 1.73 9.68 -4.66
N VAL A 140 2.87 10.19 -4.19
CA VAL A 140 4.19 9.75 -4.64
C VAL A 140 5.04 9.40 -3.42
N SER A 141 5.62 8.21 -3.43
CA SER A 141 6.64 7.76 -2.47
C SER A 141 7.94 7.50 -3.21
N GLU A 142 9.06 7.98 -2.65
CA GLU A 142 10.40 7.78 -3.18
C GLU A 142 11.34 7.44 -2.03
N ASP A 143 12.07 6.32 -2.17
CA ASP A 143 13.09 5.88 -1.23
C ASP A 143 14.26 5.25 -2.02
N GLY A 144 15.37 5.98 -2.12
CA GLY A 144 16.50 5.55 -2.94
C GLY A 144 16.13 5.40 -4.41
N THR A 145 16.23 4.18 -4.93
CA THR A 145 15.84 3.82 -6.30
C THR A 145 14.36 3.44 -6.42
N ALA A 146 13.71 3.12 -5.29
CA ALA A 146 12.31 2.77 -5.24
C ALA A 146 11.41 3.98 -5.44
N ARG A 147 10.42 3.84 -6.29
CA ARG A 147 9.39 4.85 -6.52
C ARG A 147 8.03 4.22 -6.70
N GLU A 148 7.04 4.77 -6.01
CA GLU A 148 5.64 4.40 -6.20
C GLU A 148 4.78 5.62 -6.47
N VAL A 149 3.88 5.50 -7.42
CA VAL A 149 2.94 6.57 -7.79
C VAL A 149 1.52 6.03 -7.75
N CYS A 150 0.67 6.70 -6.98
CA CYS A 150 -0.73 6.35 -6.87
C CYS A 150 -1.61 7.40 -7.52
N THR A 151 -2.60 6.94 -8.27
CA THR A 151 -3.62 7.77 -8.92
C THR A 151 -4.99 7.39 -8.37
N LYS A 152 -5.79 8.39 -8.00
CA LYS A 152 -7.15 8.16 -7.49
C LYS A 152 -8.04 7.62 -8.59
N VAL A 153 -8.74 6.52 -8.28
CA VAL A 153 -9.74 5.93 -9.18
C VAL A 153 -11.03 6.74 -9.06
N LYS A 154 -11.59 7.15 -10.21
CA LYS A 154 -12.84 7.92 -10.30
C LYS A 154 -14.05 7.00 -10.19
#